data_c12e8ea0ad754c8c6e30460b1e7726a3
#
_entry.id   c12e8ea0ad754c8c6e30460b1e7726a3
#
_cell.length_a   1.000
_cell.length_b   1.000
_cell.length_c   1.000
_cell.angle_alpha   90.00
_cell.angle_beta   90.00
_cell.angle_gamma   90.00
#
_symmetry.space_group_name_H-M   'P 1'
#
loop_
_entity.id
_entity.type
_entity.pdbx_description
1 polymer ?
#
loop_
_entity_poly.entity_id
_entity_poly.type
_entity_poly.pdbx_seq_one_letter_code
_entity_poly.pdbx_strand_id
1 'polypeptide(L)'
;KKVYGDDLKAVYDKSSGTAPFKAGLELVDGYMYKKEGFSDDEQVVLENGHKFIVNWTEGQKTGFFLDQRENRALVGSLSKGRNVLNLFCYTGGFSIYALASGALHVDSVDSSKKAMMMVDRNVALNGFDPSLHTSLCCDAIDYLKNVPEGKYDLMIVDPPAFAKHRGSLKNA
;
A
#
# COMPACT_ATOMS: atom_id res chain seq x y z
N LYS A 1 -5.56 26.42 -2.49
CA LYS A 1 -6.37 27.06 -3.55
C LYS A 1 -5.54 27.97 -4.45
N LYS A 2 -4.61 28.77 -3.91
CA LYS A 2 -3.74 29.67 -4.73
C LYS A 2 -2.86 28.91 -5.75
N VAL A 3 -2.47 27.65 -5.48
CA VAL A 3 -1.61 26.84 -6.37
C VAL A 3 -2.44 26.01 -7.34
N TYR A 4 -3.45 25.31 -6.84
CA TYR A 4 -4.24 24.33 -7.62
C TYR A 4 -5.55 24.88 -8.18
N GLY A 5 -5.98 26.09 -7.76
CA GLY A 5 -7.20 26.72 -8.25
C GLY A 5 -8.42 25.81 -8.11
N ASP A 6 -9.14 25.62 -9.22
CA ASP A 6 -10.35 24.81 -9.30
C ASP A 6 -10.08 23.28 -9.40
N ASP A 7 -8.83 22.90 -9.63
CA ASP A 7 -8.43 21.48 -9.63
C ASP A 7 -8.36 20.90 -8.22
N LEU A 8 -8.26 21.76 -7.19
CA LEU A 8 -8.28 21.32 -5.80
C LEU A 8 -9.67 20.78 -5.44
N LYS A 9 -9.76 19.48 -5.21
CA LYS A 9 -11.00 18.79 -4.83
C LYS A 9 -11.24 18.80 -3.33
N ALA A 10 -10.19 18.50 -2.53
CA ALA A 10 -10.29 18.46 -1.08
C ALA A 10 -8.92 18.68 -0.43
N VAL A 11 -8.93 19.10 0.84
CA VAL A 11 -7.79 19.09 1.75
C VAL A 11 -8.25 18.40 3.03
N TYR A 12 -7.62 17.29 3.36
CA TYR A 12 -7.94 16.49 4.55
C TYR A 12 -6.76 16.54 5.52
N ASP A 13 -7.02 16.92 6.77
CA ASP A 13 -6.05 16.83 7.87
C ASP A 13 -6.16 15.42 8.49
N LYS A 14 -5.05 14.71 8.56
CA LYS A 14 -4.93 13.40 9.21
C LYS A 14 -3.79 13.39 10.22
N SER A 15 -3.65 14.46 10.97
CA SER A 15 -2.52 14.66 11.89
C SER A 15 -2.72 14.00 13.25
N SER A 16 -3.95 13.66 13.66
CA SER A 16 -4.22 13.13 15.01
C SER A 16 -3.43 11.85 15.32
N GLY A 17 -3.29 10.96 14.34
CA GLY A 17 -2.55 9.71 14.46
C GLY A 17 -1.14 9.70 13.86
N THR A 18 -0.77 10.75 13.11
CA THR A 18 0.48 10.79 12.34
C THR A 18 1.49 11.82 12.82
N ALA A 19 1.05 12.85 13.55
CA ALA A 19 1.94 13.88 14.06
C ALA A 19 2.87 13.28 15.14
N PRO A 20 4.19 13.40 15.01
CA PRO A 20 5.15 12.84 15.96
C PRO A 20 5.14 13.59 17.30
N PHE A 21 4.66 14.83 17.29
CA PHE A 21 4.64 15.71 18.45
C PHE A 21 3.41 16.63 18.41
N LYS A 22 2.61 16.56 19.44
CA LYS A 22 1.33 17.29 19.49
C LYS A 22 1.46 18.76 19.91
N ALA A 23 2.59 19.18 20.48
CA ALA A 23 2.88 20.56 20.89
C ALA A 23 1.77 21.22 21.74
N GLY A 24 0.99 20.44 22.49
CA GLY A 24 -0.17 20.92 23.22
C GLY A 24 -1.39 21.27 22.37
N LEU A 25 -1.37 20.94 21.08
CA LEU A 25 -2.50 21.14 20.18
C LEU A 25 -3.49 19.96 20.24
N GLU A 26 -4.76 20.26 20.19
CA GLU A 26 -5.78 19.26 19.95
C GLU A 26 -5.83 18.98 18.43
N LEU A 27 -5.37 17.80 18.05
CA LEU A 27 -5.34 17.38 16.65
C LEU A 27 -6.60 16.55 16.34
N VAL A 28 -7.39 17.03 15.39
CA VAL A 28 -8.63 16.38 14.96
C VAL A 28 -8.55 16.12 13.47
N ASP A 29 -8.74 14.85 13.05
CA ASP A 29 -8.78 14.51 11.64
C ASP A 29 -10.06 15.05 11.00
N GLY A 30 -9.95 15.60 9.79
CA GLY A 30 -11.11 16.13 9.09
C GLY A 30 -10.79 16.93 7.83
N TYR A 31 -11.83 17.30 7.11
CA TYR A 31 -11.71 18.13 5.91
C TYR A 31 -11.52 19.60 6.30
N MET A 32 -10.36 20.15 5.92
CA MET A 32 -10.11 21.60 5.96
C MET A 32 -10.75 22.31 4.76
N TYR A 33 -10.90 21.61 3.65
CA TYR A 33 -11.59 22.07 2.46
C TYR A 33 -12.17 20.87 1.71
N LYS A 34 -13.38 21.03 1.21
CA LYS A 34 -14.05 20.06 0.36
C LYS A 34 -14.87 20.79 -0.68
N LYS A 35 -14.65 20.46 -1.96
CA LYS A 35 -15.41 21.05 -3.07
C LYS A 35 -16.82 20.50 -3.04
N GLU A 36 -17.82 21.33 -3.34
CA GLU A 36 -19.20 20.90 -3.47
C GLU A 36 -19.34 19.76 -4.48
N GLY A 37 -20.09 18.72 -4.12
CA GLY A 37 -20.24 17.51 -4.92
C GLY A 37 -19.05 16.54 -4.91
N PHE A 38 -17.98 16.84 -4.16
CA PHE A 38 -16.88 15.88 -4.00
C PHE A 38 -17.29 14.75 -3.06
N SER A 39 -17.20 13.50 -3.56
CA SER A 39 -17.45 12.30 -2.76
C SER A 39 -16.26 11.99 -1.85
N ASP A 40 -16.53 11.50 -0.64
CA ASP A 40 -15.54 10.99 0.32
C ASP A 40 -15.15 9.55 0.05
N ASP A 41 -15.81 8.94 -0.93
CA ASP A 41 -15.53 7.58 -1.34
C ASP A 41 -14.08 7.43 -1.82
N GLU A 42 -13.66 6.21 -1.92
CA GLU A 42 -12.35 5.85 -2.44
C GLU A 42 -12.07 6.53 -3.78
N GLN A 43 -10.86 7.04 -3.92
CA GLN A 43 -10.42 7.70 -5.14
C GLN A 43 -9.43 6.83 -5.89
N VAL A 44 -9.48 6.88 -7.21
CA VAL A 44 -8.46 6.27 -8.06
C VAL A 44 -7.37 7.30 -8.36
N VAL A 45 -6.14 6.96 -8.02
CA VAL A 45 -4.96 7.76 -8.35
C VAL A 45 -4.08 7.02 -9.35
N LEU A 46 -3.27 7.79 -10.08
CA LEU A 46 -2.30 7.26 -11.05
C LEU A 46 -0.88 7.49 -10.54
N GLU A 47 -0.07 6.45 -10.60
CA GLU A 47 1.38 6.51 -10.38
C GLU A 47 2.10 5.73 -11.48
N ASN A 48 2.94 6.40 -12.26
CA ASN A 48 3.70 5.80 -13.38
C ASN A 48 2.81 4.97 -14.34
N GLY A 49 1.57 5.42 -14.58
CA GLY A 49 0.61 4.73 -15.44
C GLY A 49 -0.21 3.63 -14.75
N HIS A 50 0.11 3.24 -13.53
CA HIS A 50 -0.65 2.27 -12.75
C HIS A 50 -1.74 2.93 -11.93
N LYS A 51 -2.90 2.27 -11.80
CA LYS A 51 -4.06 2.76 -11.05
C LYS A 51 -4.06 2.18 -9.64
N PHE A 52 -4.37 3.03 -8.66
CA PHE A 52 -4.50 2.61 -7.25
C PHE A 52 -5.76 3.21 -6.63
N ILE A 53 -6.52 2.37 -5.93
CA ILE A 53 -7.61 2.83 -5.09
C ILE A 53 -6.99 3.33 -3.79
N VAL A 54 -7.28 4.57 -3.43
CA VAL A 54 -6.77 5.22 -2.23
C VAL A 54 -7.92 5.67 -1.34
N ASN A 55 -7.83 5.35 -0.06
CA ASN A 55 -8.76 5.82 0.96
C ASN A 55 -7.94 6.50 2.07
N TRP A 56 -7.91 7.83 2.06
CA TRP A 56 -7.14 8.59 3.06
C TRP A 56 -7.86 8.72 4.39
N THR A 57 -9.18 8.53 4.46
CA THR A 57 -9.93 8.61 5.72
C THR A 57 -9.70 7.36 6.56
N GLU A 58 -9.78 6.17 5.97
CA GLU A 58 -9.68 4.89 6.66
C GLU A 58 -8.32 4.19 6.51
N GLY A 59 -7.55 4.52 5.46
CA GLY A 59 -6.25 3.91 5.17
C GLY A 59 -5.18 4.29 6.19
N GLN A 60 -4.11 3.50 6.24
CA GLN A 60 -2.94 3.84 7.05
C GLN A 60 -2.28 5.13 6.52
N LYS A 61 -1.81 5.98 7.42
CA LYS A 61 -1.23 7.29 7.09
C LYS A 61 -2.15 8.06 6.11
N THR A 62 -1.66 8.34 4.92
CA THR A 62 -2.38 9.01 3.83
C THR A 62 -3.16 8.08 2.91
N GLY A 63 -3.26 6.78 3.25
CA GLY A 63 -3.91 5.76 2.44
C GLY A 63 -3.04 5.18 1.32
N PHE A 64 -1.91 5.83 1.02
CA PHE A 64 -0.93 5.38 0.03
C PHE A 64 0.47 5.90 0.39
N PHE A 65 1.51 5.06 0.23
CA PHE A 65 2.89 5.38 0.59
C PHE A 65 3.62 6.00 -0.61
N LEU A 66 3.51 7.31 -0.79
CA LEU A 66 4.13 8.05 -1.90
C LEU A 66 5.66 7.95 -1.92
N ASP A 67 6.27 7.87 -0.75
CA ASP A 67 7.72 7.74 -0.54
C ASP A 67 8.30 6.44 -1.12
N GLN A 68 7.47 5.40 -1.31
CA GLN A 68 7.88 4.11 -1.87
C GLN A 68 7.82 4.05 -3.42
N ARG A 69 7.51 5.14 -4.11
CA ARG A 69 7.32 5.15 -5.57
C ARG A 69 8.53 4.61 -6.33
N GLU A 70 9.71 5.08 -6.00
CA GLU A 70 10.94 4.67 -6.68
C GLU A 70 11.28 3.20 -6.36
N ASN A 71 11.03 2.75 -5.13
CA ASN A 71 11.20 1.35 -4.75
C ASN A 71 10.23 0.43 -5.50
N ARG A 72 8.96 0.87 -5.70
CA ARG A 72 8.02 0.12 -6.54
C ARG A 72 8.48 0.00 -7.98
N ALA A 73 9.00 1.11 -8.56
CA ALA A 73 9.54 1.09 -9.91
C ALA A 73 10.75 0.15 -10.04
N LEU A 74 11.64 0.15 -9.04
CA LEU A 74 12.79 -0.76 -8.98
C LEU A 74 12.31 -2.22 -8.92
N VAL A 75 11.37 -2.55 -8.04
CA VAL A 75 10.79 -3.92 -7.97
C VAL A 75 10.20 -4.31 -9.32
N GLY A 76 9.45 -3.42 -9.97
CA GLY A 76 8.94 -3.67 -11.33
C GLY A 76 10.06 -4.06 -12.28
N SER A 77 11.16 -3.29 -12.33
CA SER A 77 12.29 -3.57 -13.22
C SER A 77 12.96 -4.94 -13.01
N LEU A 78 12.83 -5.50 -11.80
CA LEU A 78 13.39 -6.79 -11.40
C LEU A 78 12.41 -7.95 -11.56
N SER A 79 11.12 -7.70 -11.84
CA SER A 79 10.06 -8.72 -11.73
C SER A 79 9.82 -9.53 -13.01
N LYS A 80 10.28 -9.08 -14.17
CA LYS A 80 10.00 -9.75 -15.45
C LYS A 80 10.43 -11.21 -15.46
N GLY A 81 9.49 -12.11 -15.77
CA GLY A 81 9.74 -13.54 -15.87
C GLY A 81 10.01 -14.23 -14.55
N ARG A 82 9.61 -13.64 -13.42
CA ARG A 82 9.86 -14.15 -12.06
C ARG A 82 8.58 -14.47 -11.31
N ASN A 83 8.68 -15.45 -10.40
CA ASN A 83 7.70 -15.66 -9.34
C ASN A 83 8.05 -14.74 -8.18
N VAL A 84 7.13 -13.87 -7.81
CA VAL A 84 7.36 -12.78 -6.85
C VAL A 84 6.55 -13.02 -5.58
N LEU A 85 7.19 -12.85 -4.42
CA LEU A 85 6.52 -12.80 -3.12
C LEU A 85 6.58 -11.39 -2.56
N ASN A 86 5.41 -10.82 -2.24
CA ASN A 86 5.29 -9.52 -1.59
C ASN A 86 4.71 -9.70 -0.18
N LEU A 87 5.55 -9.64 0.84
CA LEU A 87 5.17 -9.73 2.25
C LEU A 87 4.87 -8.36 2.83
N PHE A 88 3.92 -8.31 3.79
CA PHE A 88 3.43 -7.05 4.37
C PHE A 88 2.92 -6.10 3.30
N CYS A 89 2.22 -6.67 2.32
CA CYS A 89 1.96 -6.03 1.04
C CYS A 89 0.99 -4.84 1.11
N TYR A 90 0.29 -4.63 2.24
CA TYR A 90 -0.73 -3.61 2.44
C TYR A 90 -1.76 -3.64 1.28
N THR A 91 -1.90 -2.56 0.52
CA THR A 91 -2.82 -2.49 -0.64
C THR A 91 -2.21 -2.96 -1.97
N GLY A 92 -1.06 -3.65 -1.93
CA GLY A 92 -0.46 -4.31 -3.08
C GLY A 92 0.34 -3.41 -4.01
N GLY A 93 0.83 -2.27 -3.54
CA GLY A 93 1.57 -1.33 -4.41
C GLY A 93 2.71 -1.98 -5.17
N PHE A 94 3.56 -2.76 -4.52
CA PHE A 94 4.65 -3.49 -5.17
C PHE A 94 4.14 -4.59 -6.10
N SER A 95 3.05 -5.28 -5.74
CA SER A 95 2.46 -6.35 -6.54
C SER A 95 1.95 -5.85 -7.88
N ILE A 96 1.32 -4.67 -7.92
CA ILE A 96 0.86 -4.02 -9.15
C ILE A 96 2.04 -3.73 -10.10
N TYR A 97 3.15 -3.20 -9.59
CA TYR A 97 4.35 -2.95 -10.39
C TYR A 97 5.00 -4.24 -10.90
N ALA A 98 5.04 -5.29 -10.07
CA ALA A 98 5.56 -6.59 -10.48
C ALA A 98 4.73 -7.21 -11.62
N LEU A 99 3.40 -7.23 -11.49
CA LEU A 99 2.49 -7.72 -12.52
C LEU A 99 2.62 -6.92 -13.81
N ALA A 100 2.61 -5.60 -13.73
CA ALA A 100 2.73 -4.71 -14.89
C ALA A 100 4.04 -4.90 -15.65
N SER A 101 5.10 -5.31 -14.97
CA SER A 101 6.41 -5.56 -15.57
C SER A 101 6.58 -6.99 -16.12
N GLY A 102 5.55 -7.83 -16.04
CA GLY A 102 5.55 -9.19 -16.59
C GLY A 102 6.12 -10.24 -15.64
N ALA A 103 5.84 -10.13 -14.34
CA ALA A 103 6.02 -11.24 -13.41
C ALA A 103 5.23 -12.46 -13.88
N LEU A 104 5.74 -13.67 -13.69
CA LEU A 104 5.03 -14.92 -14.00
C LEU A 104 3.89 -15.16 -13.04
N HIS A 105 4.11 -14.88 -11.77
CA HIS A 105 3.10 -14.94 -10.72
C HIS A 105 3.51 -14.04 -9.54
N VAL A 106 2.53 -13.48 -8.85
CA VAL A 106 2.75 -12.66 -7.66
C VAL A 106 1.87 -13.16 -6.52
N ASP A 107 2.50 -13.62 -5.44
CA ASP A 107 1.82 -13.89 -4.17
C ASP A 107 1.93 -12.66 -3.27
N SER A 108 0.79 -12.12 -2.84
CA SER A 108 0.69 -11.00 -1.90
C SER A 108 0.21 -11.49 -0.55
N VAL A 109 0.98 -11.18 0.51
CA VAL A 109 0.71 -11.65 1.87
C VAL A 109 0.56 -10.46 2.82
N ASP A 110 -0.55 -10.41 3.54
CA ASP A 110 -0.80 -9.48 4.64
C ASP A 110 -1.79 -10.07 5.63
N SER A 111 -1.66 -9.76 6.90
CA SER A 111 -2.60 -10.21 7.93
C SER A 111 -3.94 -9.48 7.92
N SER A 112 -4.01 -8.33 7.27
CA SER A 112 -5.21 -7.49 7.19
C SER A 112 -6.14 -7.94 6.07
N LYS A 113 -7.28 -8.52 6.41
CA LYS A 113 -8.33 -8.87 5.44
C LYS A 113 -8.76 -7.67 4.58
N LYS A 114 -8.84 -6.48 5.18
CA LYS A 114 -9.21 -5.24 4.48
C LYS A 114 -8.14 -4.86 3.44
N ALA A 115 -6.86 -5.02 3.79
CA ALA A 115 -5.76 -4.78 2.86
C ALA A 115 -5.81 -5.77 1.69
N MET A 116 -6.02 -7.05 1.95
CA MET A 116 -6.10 -8.08 0.90
C MET A 116 -7.26 -7.86 -0.07
N MET A 117 -8.44 -7.47 0.42
CA MET A 117 -9.54 -7.06 -0.45
C MET A 117 -9.17 -5.88 -1.34
N MET A 118 -8.36 -4.94 -0.84
CA MET A 118 -7.89 -3.80 -1.63
C MET A 118 -6.85 -4.23 -2.68
N VAL A 119 -5.98 -5.20 -2.36
CA VAL A 119 -5.06 -5.79 -3.35
C VAL A 119 -5.82 -6.37 -4.54
N ASP A 120 -6.83 -7.22 -4.28
CA ASP A 120 -7.65 -7.83 -5.34
C ASP A 120 -8.33 -6.78 -6.22
N ARG A 121 -8.85 -5.73 -5.60
CA ARG A 121 -9.48 -4.62 -6.33
C ARG A 121 -8.47 -3.83 -7.18
N ASN A 122 -7.26 -3.60 -6.66
CA ASN A 122 -6.20 -2.93 -7.41
C ASN A 122 -5.69 -3.79 -8.58
N VAL A 123 -5.58 -5.10 -8.42
CA VAL A 123 -5.26 -6.05 -9.50
C VAL A 123 -6.32 -5.97 -10.61
N ALA A 124 -7.60 -6.07 -10.25
CA ALA A 124 -8.73 -5.98 -11.18
C ALA A 124 -8.80 -4.60 -11.88
N LEU A 125 -8.57 -3.52 -11.13
CA LEU A 125 -8.59 -2.13 -11.65
C LEU A 125 -7.56 -1.90 -12.76
N ASN A 126 -6.42 -2.59 -12.69
CA ASN A 126 -5.35 -2.52 -13.69
C ASN A 126 -5.54 -3.54 -14.83
N GLY A 127 -6.56 -4.37 -14.79
CA GLY A 127 -6.90 -5.33 -15.85
C GLY A 127 -5.93 -6.51 -15.96
N PHE A 128 -5.23 -6.86 -14.89
CA PHE A 128 -4.36 -8.03 -14.88
C PHE A 128 -5.17 -9.32 -14.84
N ASP A 129 -4.62 -10.38 -15.47
CA ASP A 129 -5.19 -11.71 -15.40
C ASP A 129 -5.19 -12.21 -13.94
N PRO A 130 -6.36 -12.55 -13.37
CA PRO A 130 -6.44 -13.04 -11.99
C PRO A 130 -5.59 -14.29 -11.72
N SER A 131 -5.29 -15.09 -12.74
CA SER A 131 -4.45 -16.29 -12.59
C SER A 131 -2.99 -15.98 -12.29
N LEU A 132 -2.55 -14.75 -12.54
CA LEU A 132 -1.17 -14.30 -12.27
C LEU A 132 -0.96 -13.76 -10.85
N HIS A 133 -2.01 -13.76 -10.03
CA HIS A 133 -1.95 -13.20 -8.68
C HIS A 133 -2.69 -14.07 -7.66
N THR A 134 -2.11 -14.17 -6.45
CA THR A 134 -2.76 -14.79 -5.30
C THR A 134 -2.71 -13.86 -4.09
N SER A 135 -3.86 -13.61 -3.47
CA SER A 135 -3.98 -12.89 -2.20
C SER A 135 -4.04 -13.86 -1.03
N LEU A 136 -3.11 -13.74 -0.09
CA LEU A 136 -2.98 -14.61 1.07
C LEU A 136 -3.14 -13.80 2.36
N CYS A 137 -4.31 -13.95 3.02
CA CYS A 137 -4.60 -13.27 4.28
C CYS A 137 -4.09 -14.11 5.45
N CYS A 138 -2.81 -13.94 5.83
CA CYS A 138 -2.18 -14.64 6.94
C CYS A 138 -0.99 -13.86 7.49
N ASP A 139 -0.44 -14.34 8.61
CA ASP A 139 0.80 -13.82 9.15
C ASP A 139 1.97 -14.12 8.20
N ALA A 140 2.76 -13.09 7.86
CA ALA A 140 3.85 -13.21 6.91
C ALA A 140 5.00 -14.11 7.41
N ILE A 141 5.28 -14.08 8.71
CA ILE A 141 6.34 -14.90 9.32
C ILE A 141 5.90 -16.37 9.34
N ASP A 142 4.65 -16.64 9.69
CA ASP A 142 4.10 -17.99 9.68
C ASP A 142 4.00 -18.54 8.25
N TYR A 143 3.67 -17.70 7.28
CA TYR A 143 3.71 -18.08 5.88
C TYR A 143 5.12 -18.53 5.43
N LEU A 144 6.15 -17.72 5.75
CA LEU A 144 7.53 -18.02 5.38
C LEU A 144 8.07 -19.35 5.93
N LYS A 145 7.62 -19.80 7.11
CA LYS A 145 8.02 -21.09 7.71
C LYS A 145 7.63 -22.30 6.85
N ASN A 146 6.62 -22.13 5.99
CA ASN A 146 6.03 -23.21 5.21
C ASN A 146 6.26 -23.04 3.69
N VAL A 147 6.99 -22.03 3.27
CA VAL A 147 7.29 -21.80 1.84
C VAL A 147 8.34 -22.81 1.38
N PRO A 148 8.08 -23.56 0.29
CA PRO A 148 9.08 -24.42 -0.31
C PRO A 148 10.30 -23.64 -0.81
N GLU A 149 11.48 -24.22 -0.65
CA GLU A 149 12.72 -23.65 -1.21
C GLU A 149 12.58 -23.51 -2.74
N GLY A 150 13.06 -22.39 -3.26
CA GLY A 150 13.04 -22.12 -4.71
C GLY A 150 11.67 -21.77 -5.30
N LYS A 151 10.61 -21.58 -4.47
CA LYS A 151 9.29 -21.17 -4.97
C LYS A 151 9.31 -19.77 -5.59
N TYR A 152 10.11 -18.85 -5.04
CA TYR A 152 10.16 -17.46 -5.48
C TYR A 152 11.55 -17.06 -5.95
N ASP A 153 11.56 -16.25 -7.00
CA ASP A 153 12.78 -15.67 -7.59
C ASP A 153 13.06 -14.26 -7.06
N LEU A 154 12.02 -13.59 -6.55
CA LEU A 154 12.12 -12.25 -5.98
C LEU A 154 11.19 -12.16 -4.76
N MET A 155 11.71 -11.64 -3.66
CA MET A 155 10.94 -11.43 -2.43
C MET A 155 11.04 -9.97 -2.00
N ILE A 156 9.90 -9.34 -1.70
CA ILE A 156 9.78 -8.02 -1.09
C ILE A 156 9.42 -8.22 0.37
N VAL A 157 10.25 -7.68 1.27
CA VAL A 157 10.07 -7.77 2.72
C VAL A 157 10.12 -6.36 3.30
N ASP A 158 8.94 -5.76 3.51
CA ASP A 158 8.80 -4.40 4.04
C ASP A 158 7.92 -4.42 5.31
N PRO A 159 8.44 -4.98 6.42
CA PRO A 159 7.66 -5.13 7.64
C PRO A 159 7.40 -3.79 8.32
N PRO A 160 6.30 -3.68 9.10
CA PRO A 160 6.11 -2.55 10.00
C PRO A 160 7.22 -2.52 11.07
N ALA A 161 7.48 -1.35 11.64
CA ALA A 161 8.45 -1.23 12.72
C ALA A 161 8.05 -2.12 13.91
N PHE A 162 8.82 -3.17 14.18
CA PHE A 162 8.60 -4.10 15.29
C PHE A 162 8.83 -3.43 16.66
N ALA A 163 9.76 -2.48 16.75
CA ALA A 163 10.05 -1.72 17.96
C ALA A 163 9.58 -0.28 17.84
N LYS A 164 8.40 0.03 18.38
CA LYS A 164 7.87 1.40 18.43
C LYS A 164 8.47 2.26 19.58
N HIS A 165 9.08 1.63 20.58
CA HIS A 165 9.69 2.27 21.76
C HIS A 165 10.95 1.53 22.18
N ARG A 166 11.90 2.24 22.84
CA ARG A 166 13.16 1.65 23.34
C ARG A 166 12.96 0.41 24.22
N GLY A 167 11.85 0.32 24.96
CA GLY A 167 11.52 -0.84 25.80
C GLY A 167 11.14 -2.11 25.03
N SER A 168 10.74 -2.01 23.77
CA SER A 168 10.36 -3.15 22.92
C SER A 168 11.50 -3.71 22.05
N LEU A 169 12.69 -3.08 22.12
CA LEU A 169 13.87 -3.54 21.35
C LEU A 169 14.37 -4.94 21.70
N LYS A 170 14.02 -5.46 22.90
CA LYS A 170 14.42 -6.82 23.32
C LYS A 170 13.56 -7.92 22.69
N ASN A 171 12.42 -7.56 22.09
CA ASN A 171 11.44 -8.49 21.50
C ASN A 171 11.26 -8.26 19.99
N ALA A 172 12.12 -7.46 19.37
CA ALA A 172 12.07 -7.11 17.95
C ALA A 172 13.07 -7.93 17.12
#